data_b53032a50d695561e259283cc0f0ec2a
#
_entry.id   b53032a50d695561e259283cc0f0ec2a
#
_cell.length_a   1.000
_cell.length_b   1.000
_cell.length_c   1.000
_cell.angle_alpha   90.00
_cell.angle_beta   90.00
_cell.angle_gamma   90.00
#
_symmetry.space_group_name_H-M   'P 1'
#
loop_
_entity.id
_entity.type
_entity.pdbx_description
1 polymer ?
#
loop_
_entity_poly.entity_id
_entity_poly.type
_entity_poly.pdbx_seq_one_letter_code
_entity_poly.pdbx_strand_id
1 'polypeptide(L)' 'MMTAADRIKIEAKIKVLKEIALEYNGKTIDNIIQQLEMRLAD' A
#
# COMPACT_ATOMS: atom_id res chain seq x y z
N MET A 1 -2.49 -5.87 16.96
CA MET A 1 -3.80 -5.55 16.33
C MET A 1 -3.75 -4.15 15.76
N MET A 2 -4.19 -3.98 14.52
CA MET A 2 -4.13 -2.69 13.83
C MET A 2 -5.32 -1.82 14.22
N THR A 3 -5.07 -0.54 14.55
CA THR A 3 -6.15 0.38 14.85
C THR A 3 -6.81 0.88 13.56
N ALA A 4 -8.02 1.45 13.67
CA ALA A 4 -8.68 2.04 12.51
C ALA A 4 -7.86 3.16 11.88
N ALA A 5 -7.19 3.97 12.71
CA ALA A 5 -6.34 5.05 12.22
C ALA A 5 -5.15 4.51 11.42
N ASP A 6 -4.52 3.43 11.91
CA ASP A 6 -3.40 2.80 11.22
C ASP A 6 -3.85 2.22 9.88
N ARG A 7 -5.02 1.59 9.87
CA ARG A 7 -5.58 1.01 8.64
C ARG A 7 -5.81 2.08 7.58
N ILE A 8 -6.38 3.22 7.99
CA ILE A 8 -6.63 4.34 7.07
C ILE A 8 -5.32 4.85 6.48
N LYS A 9 -4.27 4.98 7.31
CA LYS A 9 -2.96 5.44 6.86
C LYS A 9 -2.36 4.48 5.84
N ILE A 10 -2.45 3.18 6.09
CA ILE A 10 -1.91 2.17 5.18
C ILE A 10 -2.69 2.16 3.87
N GLU A 11 -4.00 2.25 3.93
CA GLU A 11 -4.83 2.30 2.72
C GLU A 11 -4.51 3.52 1.87
N ALA A 12 -4.29 4.68 2.51
CA ALA A 12 -3.89 5.89 1.81
C ALA A 12 -2.55 5.72 1.10
N LYS A 13 -1.58 5.09 1.78
CA LYS A 13 -0.27 4.82 1.19
C LYS A 13 -0.38 3.91 -0.01
N ILE A 14 -1.20 2.87 0.08
CA ILE A 14 -1.43 1.94 -1.03
C ILE A 14 -2.02 2.68 -2.23
N LYS A 15 -2.99 3.54 -1.99
CA LYS A 15 -3.63 4.32 -3.05
C LYS A 15 -2.63 5.18 -3.81
N VAL A 16 -1.80 5.92 -3.07
CA VAL A 16 -0.78 6.79 -3.66
C VAL A 16 0.25 5.97 -4.43
N LEU A 17 0.70 4.85 -3.86
CA LEU A 17 1.68 3.98 -4.51
C LEU A 17 1.13 3.37 -5.80
N LYS A 18 -0.14 3.02 -5.82
CA LYS A 18 -0.76 2.50 -7.05
C LYS A 18 -0.80 3.56 -8.14
N GLU A 19 -1.06 4.80 -7.79
CA GLU A 19 -1.05 5.90 -8.75
C GLU A 19 0.35 6.10 -9.33
N ILE A 20 1.38 6.05 -8.49
CA ILE A 20 2.77 6.16 -8.92
C ILE A 20 3.15 4.97 -9.81
N ALA A 21 2.73 3.76 -9.43
CA ALA A 21 3.04 2.55 -10.18
C ALA A 21 2.47 2.61 -11.60
N LEU A 22 1.30 3.20 -11.76
CA LEU A 22 0.70 3.36 -13.09
C LEU A 22 1.54 4.26 -13.99
N GLU A 23 2.18 5.28 -13.42
CA GLU A 23 3.03 6.19 -14.19
C GLU A 23 4.41 5.62 -14.47
N TYR A 24 5.02 4.98 -13.48
CA TYR A 24 6.42 4.54 -13.55
C TYR A 24 6.58 3.05 -13.78
N ASN A 25 5.52 2.28 -13.61
CA ASN A 25 5.51 0.84 -13.88
C ASN A 25 6.68 0.09 -13.21
N GLY A 26 6.95 0.38 -11.93
CA GLY A 26 8.09 -0.16 -11.22
C GLY A 26 7.76 -1.38 -10.37
N LYS A 27 8.57 -2.44 -10.49
CA LYS A 27 8.37 -3.65 -9.70
C LYS A 27 8.60 -3.42 -8.21
N THR A 28 9.50 -2.51 -7.86
CA THR A 28 9.78 -2.18 -6.47
C THR A 28 8.55 -1.60 -5.79
N ILE A 29 7.82 -0.74 -6.49
CA ILE A 29 6.59 -0.15 -5.97
C ILE A 29 5.53 -1.22 -5.78
N ASP A 30 5.41 -2.15 -6.73
CA ASP A 30 4.47 -3.26 -6.62
C ASP A 30 4.76 -4.12 -5.39
N ASN A 31 6.03 -4.38 -5.10
CA ASN A 31 6.42 -5.13 -3.92
C ASN A 31 6.02 -4.42 -2.63
N ILE A 32 6.20 -3.10 -2.57
CA ILE A 32 5.82 -2.30 -1.41
C ILE A 32 4.30 -2.35 -1.21
N ILE A 33 3.55 -2.20 -2.29
CA ILE A 33 2.08 -2.28 -2.25
C ILE A 33 1.65 -3.65 -1.71
N GLN A 34 2.25 -4.71 -2.21
CA GLN A 34 1.92 -6.07 -1.78
C GLN A 34 2.19 -6.27 -0.29
N GLN A 35 3.31 -5.76 0.21
CA GLN A 35 3.62 -5.86 1.63
C GLN A 35 2.62 -5.10 2.49
N LEU A 36 2.18 -3.93 2.04
CA LEU A 36 1.19 -3.15 2.76
C LEU A 36 -0.19 -3.85 2.76
N GLU A 37 -0.54 -4.45 1.64
CA GLU A 37 -1.79 -5.20 1.53
C GLU A 37 -1.78 -6.42 2.46
N MET A 38 -0.63 -7.08 2.59
CA MET A 38 -0.48 -8.20 3.52
C MET A 38 -0.69 -7.75 4.97
N ARG A 39 -0.24 -6.57 5.33
CA ARG A 39 -0.47 -6.02 6.66
C ARG A 39 -1.95 -5.76 6.92
N LEU A 40 -2.68 -5.30 5.91
CA LEU A 40 -4.12 -5.08 6.04
C LEU A 40 -4.87 -6.40 6.19
N ALA A 41 -4.41 -7.45 5.55
CA ALA A 41 -5.04 -8.77 5.63
C ALA A 41 -4.79 -9.45 6.98
N ASP A 42 -3.76 -9.04 7.68
CA ASP A 42 -3.41 -9.61 8.99
C ASP A 42 -4.25 -8.96 10.11
#